data_cff05055158f661414019ac26b21319b
#
_entry.id   cff05055158f661414019ac26b21319b
#
_cell.length_a   1.000
_cell.length_b   1.000
_cell.length_c   1.000
_cell.angle_alpha   90.00
_cell.angle_beta   90.00
_cell.angle_gamma   90.00
#
_symmetry.space_group_name_H-M   'P 1'
#
loop_
_entity.id
_entity.type
_entity.pdbx_description
1 polymer ?
#
loop_
_entity_poly.entity_id
_entity_poly.type
_entity_poly.pdbx_seq_one_letter_code
_entity_poly.pdbx_strand_id
1 'polypeptide(L)'
;GYCLVATARRDVAGGSMPNGTRVEPFARRLLAIVLGAASDNARANESQKLLNWGFTAYESVKLFDAEQAVAQSSVWKGVQPSVKLGRFQPIVVAVPTGSAPKLKTQVVRTEPLVAPLAKNQSLGSLKVIAGDQTVAEVPLVALEAVEQAGLLGRAWDALRLWIR
;
A
#
# COMPACT_ATOMS: atom_id res chain seq x y z
N GLY A 1 22.45 -16.75 26.41
CA GLY A 1 22.61 -16.38 24.98
C GLY A 1 22.48 -14.87 24.82
N TYR A 2 23.29 -14.28 23.96
CA TYR A 2 23.28 -12.83 23.72
C TYR A 2 22.23 -12.51 22.62
N CYS A 3 21.48 -11.42 22.81
CA CYS A 3 20.51 -10.91 21.87
C CYS A 3 20.95 -9.51 21.40
N LEU A 4 20.77 -9.21 20.11
CA LEU A 4 21.00 -7.89 19.55
C LEU A 4 19.86 -7.51 18.60
N VAL A 5 19.35 -6.30 18.75
CA VAL A 5 18.47 -5.65 17.79
C VAL A 5 19.26 -4.54 17.11
N ALA A 6 19.47 -4.66 15.81
CA ALA A 6 20.22 -3.70 15.02
C ALA A 6 19.33 -3.09 13.95
N THR A 7 19.51 -1.79 13.68
CA THR A 7 18.81 -1.11 12.59
C THR A 7 19.80 -0.40 11.68
N ALA A 8 19.50 -0.38 10.39
CA ALA A 8 20.22 0.43 9.43
C ALA A 8 19.25 1.16 8.52
N ARG A 9 19.66 2.36 8.05
CA ARG A 9 18.90 3.19 7.13
C ARG A 9 19.76 3.46 5.89
N ARG A 10 19.16 3.34 4.72
CA ARG A 10 19.74 3.76 3.44
C ARG A 10 18.71 4.56 2.65
N ASP A 11 19.19 5.57 1.95
CA ASP A 11 18.36 6.33 1.03
C ASP A 11 18.19 5.55 -0.27
N VAL A 12 16.96 5.47 -0.75
CA VAL A 12 16.60 4.91 -2.04
C VAL A 12 16.47 6.07 -3.01
N ALA A 13 17.26 6.04 -4.08
CA ALA A 13 17.19 7.06 -5.12
C ALA A 13 15.80 7.07 -5.75
N GLY A 14 15.32 8.25 -6.07
CA GLY A 14 14.11 8.41 -6.87
C GLY A 14 14.32 7.85 -8.28
N GLY A 15 13.21 7.56 -8.96
CA GLY A 15 13.24 7.00 -10.31
C GLY A 15 11.90 7.19 -11.01
N SER A 16 11.77 6.63 -12.20
CA SER A 16 10.50 6.55 -12.92
C SER A 16 9.99 5.12 -12.90
N MET A 17 8.72 4.95 -12.60
CA MET A 17 8.05 3.66 -12.73
C MET A 17 7.75 3.33 -14.21
N PRO A 18 7.50 2.07 -14.55
CA PRO A 18 7.10 1.67 -15.91
C PRO A 18 5.82 2.38 -16.40
N ASN A 19 4.97 2.82 -15.48
CA ASN A 19 3.75 3.60 -15.78
C ASN A 19 3.98 5.12 -15.94
N GLY A 20 5.25 5.57 -15.94
CA GLY A 20 5.63 6.99 -16.05
C GLY A 20 5.53 7.79 -14.75
N THR A 21 5.12 7.21 -13.63
CA THR A 21 5.07 7.89 -12.34
C THR A 21 6.48 8.14 -11.82
N ARG A 22 6.78 9.39 -11.49
CA ARG A 22 8.05 9.75 -10.84
C ARG A 22 8.01 9.38 -9.37
N VAL A 23 8.99 8.63 -8.92
CA VAL A 23 9.16 8.23 -7.53
C VAL A 23 10.17 9.16 -6.86
N GLU A 24 9.74 9.87 -5.84
CA GLU A 24 10.64 10.70 -5.03
C GLU A 24 11.58 9.81 -4.19
N PRO A 25 12.80 10.28 -3.89
CA PRO A 25 13.70 9.56 -2.99
C PRO A 25 13.05 9.33 -1.62
N PHE A 26 13.25 8.17 -1.04
CA PHE A 26 12.77 7.87 0.31
C PHE A 26 13.76 7.04 1.09
N ALA A 27 13.72 7.15 2.42
CA ALA A 27 14.60 6.42 3.29
C ALA A 27 14.04 5.03 3.61
N ARG A 28 14.80 4.00 3.32
CA ARG A 28 14.51 2.62 3.68
C ARG A 28 15.21 2.26 4.98
N ARG A 29 14.46 1.73 5.96
CA ARG A 29 14.99 1.20 7.20
C ARG A 29 14.82 -0.31 7.26
N LEU A 30 15.87 -1.02 7.65
CA LEU A 30 15.83 -2.43 7.99
C LEU A 30 16.08 -2.64 9.47
N LEU A 31 15.47 -3.68 10.00
CA LEU A 31 15.65 -4.17 11.36
C LEU A 31 16.18 -5.59 11.31
N ALA A 32 17.27 -5.89 12.01
CA ALA A 32 17.78 -7.23 12.19
C ALA A 32 17.72 -7.60 13.68
N ILE A 33 17.28 -8.81 13.96
CA ILE A 33 17.23 -9.38 15.31
C ILE A 33 18.07 -10.66 15.31
N VAL A 34 19.11 -10.70 16.13
CA VAL A 34 20.00 -11.85 16.28
C VAL A 34 19.89 -12.38 17.71
N LEU A 35 19.55 -13.65 17.84
CA LEU A 35 19.37 -14.36 19.12
C LEU A 35 20.37 -15.51 19.23
N GLY A 36 20.83 -15.78 20.45
CA GLY A 36 21.64 -16.95 20.75
C GLY A 36 23.07 -16.93 20.19
N ALA A 37 23.63 -15.77 19.88
CA ALA A 37 25.02 -15.66 19.43
C ALA A 37 26.01 -16.10 20.51
N ALA A 38 27.16 -16.64 20.09
CA ALA A 38 28.21 -17.15 20.99
C ALA A 38 29.00 -16.04 21.67
N SER A 39 29.08 -14.83 21.11
CA SER A 39 29.81 -13.69 21.64
C SER A 39 29.25 -12.36 21.14
N ASP A 40 29.71 -11.25 21.74
CA ASP A 40 29.35 -9.89 21.34
C ASP A 40 29.78 -9.60 19.90
N ASN A 41 30.99 -9.98 19.53
CA ASN A 41 31.49 -9.81 18.17
C ASN A 41 30.69 -10.63 17.15
N ALA A 42 30.33 -11.87 17.52
CA ALA A 42 29.52 -12.72 16.65
C ALA A 42 28.13 -12.09 16.37
N ARG A 43 27.44 -11.58 17.40
CA ARG A 43 26.14 -10.94 17.21
C ARG A 43 26.21 -9.66 16.35
N ALA A 44 27.24 -8.85 16.52
CA ALA A 44 27.46 -7.64 15.74
C ALA A 44 27.71 -8.00 14.26
N ASN A 45 28.59 -8.97 14.00
CA ASN A 45 28.91 -9.43 12.65
C ASN A 45 27.69 -10.05 11.94
N GLU A 46 26.92 -10.90 12.63
CA GLU A 46 25.73 -11.53 12.04
C GLU A 46 24.62 -10.49 11.77
N SER A 47 24.45 -9.50 12.66
CA SER A 47 23.52 -8.40 12.42
C SER A 47 23.90 -7.59 11.19
N GLN A 48 25.18 -7.28 11.01
CA GLN A 48 25.67 -6.55 9.84
C GLN A 48 25.50 -7.35 8.55
N LYS A 49 25.77 -8.67 8.58
CA LYS A 49 25.53 -9.56 7.42
C LYS A 49 24.06 -9.57 7.03
N LEU A 50 23.14 -9.74 8.00
CA LEU A 50 21.71 -9.73 7.76
C LEU A 50 21.22 -8.42 7.16
N LEU A 51 21.65 -7.27 7.70
CA LEU A 51 21.29 -5.96 7.18
C LEU A 51 21.81 -5.76 5.76
N ASN A 52 23.08 -6.11 5.50
CA ASN A 52 23.66 -6.03 4.16
C ASN A 52 22.93 -6.93 3.16
N TRP A 53 22.65 -8.17 3.55
CA TRP A 53 21.86 -9.09 2.75
C TRP A 53 20.47 -8.50 2.44
N GLY A 54 19.75 -8.00 3.43
CA GLY A 54 18.43 -7.42 3.25
C GLY A 54 18.44 -6.20 2.31
N PHE A 55 19.50 -5.37 2.34
CA PHE A 55 19.64 -4.26 1.40
C PHE A 55 20.03 -4.69 -0.01
N THR A 56 20.65 -5.84 -0.17
CA THR A 56 21.09 -6.36 -1.48
C THR A 56 20.05 -7.27 -2.12
N ALA A 57 19.44 -8.17 -1.32
CA ALA A 57 18.49 -9.17 -1.81
C ALA A 57 17.10 -8.61 -2.10
N TYR A 58 16.74 -7.50 -1.44
CA TYR A 58 15.44 -6.86 -1.60
C TYR A 58 15.59 -5.41 -2.00
N GLU A 59 14.64 -4.93 -2.77
CA GLU A 59 14.45 -3.52 -3.09
C GLU A 59 13.09 -3.04 -2.57
N SER A 60 12.98 -1.77 -2.25
CA SER A 60 11.72 -1.16 -1.86
C SER A 60 11.20 -0.28 -2.98
N VAL A 61 9.95 -0.49 -3.35
CA VAL A 61 9.28 0.24 -4.44
C VAL A 61 8.13 1.03 -3.84
N LYS A 62 8.15 2.34 -4.02
CA LYS A 62 7.02 3.21 -3.67
C LYS A 62 6.04 3.19 -4.84
N LEU A 63 4.85 2.63 -4.63
CA LEU A 63 3.83 2.48 -5.65
C LEU A 63 2.93 3.72 -5.76
N PHE A 64 2.57 4.29 -4.62
CA PHE A 64 1.69 5.46 -4.53
C PHE A 64 2.15 6.38 -3.41
N ASP A 65 1.99 7.68 -3.59
CA ASP A 65 2.22 8.66 -2.54
C ASP A 65 1.06 8.70 -1.52
N ALA A 66 1.31 9.37 -0.39
CA ALA A 66 0.27 9.63 0.59
C ALA A 66 -0.88 10.40 -0.05
N GLU A 67 -2.11 10.05 0.29
CA GLU A 67 -3.35 10.68 -0.20
C GLU A 67 -3.54 10.62 -1.73
N GLN A 68 -2.68 9.91 -2.44
CA GLN A 68 -2.86 9.66 -3.87
C GLN A 68 -4.02 8.69 -4.08
N ALA A 69 -4.91 9.03 -5.01
CA ALA A 69 -5.98 8.13 -5.42
C ALA A 69 -5.39 6.94 -6.19
N VAL A 70 -5.60 5.75 -5.64
CA VAL A 70 -5.24 4.46 -6.27
C VAL A 70 -6.33 4.01 -7.23
N ALA A 71 -7.59 4.26 -6.85
CA ALA A 71 -8.77 3.94 -7.63
C ALA A 71 -9.90 4.93 -7.31
N GLN A 72 -10.88 4.95 -8.18
CA GLN A 72 -12.16 5.65 -7.98
C GLN A 72 -13.30 4.65 -8.10
N SER A 73 -14.25 4.71 -7.20
CA SER A 73 -15.42 3.82 -7.16
C SER A 73 -16.71 4.60 -7.16
N SER A 74 -17.70 4.07 -7.86
CA SER A 74 -19.06 4.64 -7.85
C SER A 74 -19.71 4.45 -6.48
N VAL A 75 -20.44 5.46 -6.03
CA VAL A 75 -21.18 5.45 -4.76
C VAL A 75 -22.67 5.65 -5.05
N TRP A 76 -23.48 4.73 -4.51
CA TRP A 76 -24.92 4.81 -4.60
C TRP A 76 -25.50 5.62 -3.44
N LYS A 77 -26.57 6.34 -3.70
CA LYS A 77 -27.29 7.17 -2.70
C LYS A 77 -26.43 8.23 -2.02
N GLY A 78 -25.29 8.60 -2.62
CA GLY A 78 -24.41 9.66 -2.15
C GLY A 78 -24.67 10.99 -2.81
N VAL A 79 -24.33 12.08 -2.12
CA VAL A 79 -24.29 13.43 -2.72
C VAL A 79 -23.29 13.46 -3.86
N GLN A 80 -22.19 12.72 -3.72
CA GLN A 80 -21.16 12.56 -4.74
C GLN A 80 -21.34 11.18 -5.42
N PRO A 81 -21.24 11.10 -6.76
CA PRO A 81 -21.45 9.87 -7.51
C PRO A 81 -20.29 8.87 -7.39
N SER A 82 -19.15 9.31 -6.85
CA SER A 82 -17.95 8.49 -6.71
C SER A 82 -17.11 8.93 -5.53
N VAL A 83 -16.25 8.01 -5.05
CA VAL A 83 -15.28 8.25 -3.98
C VAL A 83 -13.88 7.80 -4.43
N LYS A 84 -12.85 8.57 -4.04
CA LYS A 84 -11.46 8.21 -4.25
C LYS A 84 -10.99 7.26 -3.15
N LEU A 85 -10.38 6.16 -3.57
CA LEU A 85 -9.77 5.15 -2.70
C LEU A 85 -8.26 5.31 -2.70
N GLY A 86 -7.66 5.28 -1.53
CA GLY A 86 -6.21 5.42 -1.38
C GLY A 86 -5.76 5.14 0.05
N ARG A 87 -4.62 5.71 0.43
CA ARG A 87 -4.12 5.68 1.81
C ARG A 87 -3.59 7.06 2.20
N PHE A 88 -3.67 7.38 3.49
CA PHE A 88 -3.05 8.58 4.08
C PHE A 88 -1.53 8.44 4.27
N GLN A 89 -0.98 7.25 4.03
CA GLN A 89 0.44 6.95 4.05
C GLN A 89 0.89 6.44 2.67
N PRO A 90 2.15 6.67 2.28
CA PRO A 90 2.68 6.12 1.04
C PRO A 90 2.57 4.59 1.02
N ILE A 91 2.27 4.02 -0.15
CA ILE A 91 2.26 2.57 -0.36
C ILE A 91 3.64 2.17 -0.87
N VAL A 92 4.44 1.57 0.02
CA VAL A 92 5.77 1.05 -0.27
C VAL A 92 5.77 -0.45 -0.05
N VAL A 93 6.31 -1.20 -1.01
CA VAL A 93 6.43 -2.65 -0.92
C VAL A 93 7.90 -3.05 -1.03
N ALA A 94 8.27 -4.11 -0.31
CA ALA A 94 9.58 -4.73 -0.42
C ALA A 94 9.46 -5.97 -1.31
N VAL A 95 10.30 -6.04 -2.34
CA VAL A 95 10.31 -7.13 -3.32
C VAL A 95 11.74 -7.61 -3.56
N PRO A 96 11.95 -8.84 -4.02
CA PRO A 96 13.28 -9.27 -4.44
C PRO A 96 13.87 -8.32 -5.50
N THR A 97 15.15 -8.03 -5.37
CA THR A 97 15.86 -7.13 -6.29
C THR A 97 15.69 -7.57 -7.74
N GLY A 98 15.34 -6.62 -8.62
CA GLY A 98 15.04 -6.87 -10.03
C GLY A 98 13.60 -7.28 -10.32
N SER A 99 12.72 -7.36 -9.31
CA SER A 99 11.29 -7.69 -9.49
C SER A 99 10.41 -6.47 -9.72
N ALA A 100 10.90 -5.26 -9.47
CA ALA A 100 10.13 -4.02 -9.62
C ALA A 100 9.43 -3.87 -10.99
N PRO A 101 10.06 -4.17 -12.14
CA PRO A 101 9.40 -4.05 -13.44
C PRO A 101 8.27 -5.05 -13.67
N LYS A 102 8.22 -6.13 -12.89
CA LYS A 102 7.21 -7.21 -13.00
C LYS A 102 6.03 -7.01 -12.06
N LEU A 103 6.02 -5.94 -11.27
CA LEU A 103 4.95 -5.66 -10.34
C LEU A 103 3.67 -5.28 -11.07
N LYS A 104 2.59 -5.93 -10.67
CA LYS A 104 1.22 -5.59 -11.08
C LYS A 104 0.41 -5.23 -9.84
N THR A 105 -0.53 -4.32 -10.01
CA THR A 105 -1.45 -3.93 -8.95
C THR A 105 -2.87 -4.28 -9.35
N GLN A 106 -3.62 -4.85 -8.40
CA GLN A 106 -5.02 -5.19 -8.58
C GLN A 106 -5.81 -4.62 -7.40
N VAL A 107 -6.82 -3.84 -7.70
CA VAL A 107 -7.76 -3.33 -6.68
C VAL A 107 -8.87 -4.35 -6.48
N VAL A 108 -9.03 -4.80 -5.24
CA VAL A 108 -10.14 -5.66 -4.80
C VAL A 108 -11.04 -4.82 -3.92
N ARG A 109 -12.31 -4.73 -4.26
CA ARG A 109 -13.29 -3.93 -3.51
C ARG A 109 -14.64 -4.63 -3.46
N THR A 110 -15.41 -4.33 -2.44
CA THR A 110 -16.80 -4.78 -2.33
C THR A 110 -17.67 -3.77 -3.09
N GLU A 111 -18.44 -4.23 -4.03
CA GLU A 111 -19.45 -3.42 -4.73
C GLU A 111 -20.85 -3.96 -4.45
N PRO A 112 -21.88 -3.09 -4.43
CA PRO A 112 -21.84 -1.64 -4.58
C PRO A 112 -21.47 -0.90 -3.30
N LEU A 113 -20.77 0.24 -3.41
CA LEU A 113 -20.58 1.17 -2.30
C LEU A 113 -21.83 2.03 -2.13
N VAL A 114 -22.33 2.12 -0.92
CA VAL A 114 -23.55 2.87 -0.59
C VAL A 114 -23.24 3.92 0.46
N ALA A 115 -23.63 5.16 0.21
CA ALA A 115 -23.49 6.25 1.19
C ALA A 115 -24.42 6.06 2.41
N PRO A 116 -24.06 6.58 3.59
CA PRO A 116 -22.90 7.45 3.83
C PRO A 116 -21.59 6.66 3.97
N LEU A 117 -20.47 7.27 3.51
CA LEU A 117 -19.12 6.74 3.65
C LEU A 117 -18.30 7.72 4.48
N ALA A 118 -17.68 7.24 5.54
CA ALA A 118 -16.80 8.07 6.35
C ALA A 118 -15.39 8.17 5.73
N LYS A 119 -14.75 9.32 5.91
CA LYS A 119 -13.33 9.46 5.61
C LYS A 119 -12.54 8.42 6.42
N ASN A 120 -11.54 7.80 5.81
CA ASN A 120 -10.73 6.70 6.37
C ASN A 120 -11.50 5.37 6.60
N GLN A 121 -12.70 5.24 6.09
CA GLN A 121 -13.41 3.95 6.09
C GLN A 121 -12.74 2.98 5.12
N SER A 122 -12.47 1.75 5.56
CA SER A 122 -11.93 0.70 4.70
C SER A 122 -12.97 0.23 3.70
N LEU A 123 -12.66 0.31 2.41
CA LEU A 123 -13.59 0.01 1.32
C LEU A 123 -13.05 -1.04 0.34
N GLY A 124 -11.83 -1.51 0.56
CA GLY A 124 -11.21 -2.51 -0.30
C GLY A 124 -9.74 -2.73 0.04
N SER A 125 -9.04 -3.42 -0.83
CA SER A 125 -7.60 -3.64 -0.73
C SER A 125 -6.91 -3.52 -2.09
N LEU A 126 -5.64 -3.16 -2.05
CA LEU A 126 -4.72 -3.19 -3.18
C LEU A 126 -3.85 -4.43 -3.06
N LYS A 127 -3.99 -5.38 -3.96
CA LYS A 127 -3.07 -6.52 -4.10
C LYS A 127 -1.91 -6.12 -5.00
N VAL A 128 -0.70 -6.36 -4.52
CA VAL A 128 0.53 -6.19 -5.29
C VAL A 128 1.07 -7.56 -5.63
N ILE A 129 1.23 -7.82 -6.92
CA ILE A 129 1.56 -9.13 -7.47
C ILE A 129 2.90 -9.02 -8.19
N ALA A 130 3.82 -9.94 -7.88
CA ALA A 130 5.09 -10.10 -8.58
C ALA A 130 5.10 -11.46 -9.29
N GLY A 131 4.97 -11.46 -10.61
CA GLY A 131 4.73 -12.69 -11.37
C GLY A 131 3.37 -13.28 -11.02
N ASP A 132 3.36 -14.49 -10.41
CA ASP A 132 2.14 -15.18 -10.02
C ASP A 132 1.87 -15.13 -8.49
N GLN A 133 2.71 -14.46 -7.73
CA GLN A 133 2.61 -14.39 -6.28
C GLN A 133 2.16 -13.01 -5.79
N THR A 134 1.20 -13.00 -4.86
CA THR A 134 0.83 -11.79 -4.13
C THR A 134 1.89 -11.51 -3.09
N VAL A 135 2.65 -10.42 -3.26
CA VAL A 135 3.73 -10.00 -2.36
C VAL A 135 3.26 -9.08 -1.25
N ALA A 136 2.16 -8.37 -1.47
CA ALA A 136 1.55 -7.53 -0.45
C ALA A 136 0.05 -7.34 -0.72
N GLU A 137 -0.71 -7.17 0.36
CA GLU A 137 -2.09 -6.72 0.33
C GLU A 137 -2.24 -5.54 1.28
N VAL A 138 -2.71 -4.42 0.75
CA VAL A 138 -2.74 -3.13 1.45
C VAL A 138 -4.17 -2.64 1.49
N PRO A 139 -4.77 -2.38 2.68
CA PRO A 139 -6.13 -1.87 2.76
C PRO A 139 -6.22 -0.48 2.14
N LEU A 140 -7.25 -0.27 1.34
CA LEU A 140 -7.63 1.02 0.77
C LEU A 140 -8.80 1.61 1.54
N VAL A 141 -8.71 2.90 1.79
CA VAL A 141 -9.72 3.67 2.52
C VAL A 141 -10.28 4.79 1.68
N ALA A 142 -11.46 5.29 2.06
CA ALA A 142 -12.02 6.50 1.48
C ALA A 142 -11.13 7.71 1.84
N LEU A 143 -10.62 8.43 0.84
CA LEU A 143 -9.82 9.65 1.06
C LEU A 143 -10.70 10.84 1.46
N GLU A 144 -11.98 10.78 1.14
CA GLU A 144 -12.99 11.80 1.42
C GLU A 144 -14.27 11.16 1.97
N ALA A 145 -15.05 11.90 2.74
CA ALA A 145 -16.35 11.46 3.17
C ALA A 145 -17.38 11.68 2.06
N VAL A 146 -18.35 10.78 1.94
CA VAL A 146 -19.48 10.92 1.02
C VAL A 146 -20.77 10.89 1.84
N GLU A 147 -21.46 12.01 1.90
CA GLU A 147 -22.73 12.14 2.61
C GLU A 147 -23.86 11.48 1.81
N GLN A 148 -24.90 11.10 2.52
CA GLN A 148 -26.09 10.53 1.90
C GLN A 148 -26.88 11.61 1.16
N ALA A 149 -27.28 11.32 -0.08
CA ALA A 149 -28.14 12.21 -0.86
C ALA A 149 -29.51 12.39 -0.18
N GLY A 150 -30.09 13.57 -0.33
CA GLY A 150 -31.46 13.86 0.10
C GLY A 150 -32.48 12.93 -0.55
N LEU A 151 -33.76 13.02 -0.09
CA LEU A 151 -34.84 12.11 -0.51
C LEU A 151 -35.03 11.98 -2.03
N LEU A 152 -34.86 13.05 -2.79
CA LEU A 152 -35.00 13.07 -4.24
C LEU A 152 -33.87 12.30 -4.97
N GLY A 153 -32.61 12.44 -4.50
CA GLY A 153 -31.48 11.72 -5.07
C GLY A 153 -31.55 10.21 -4.79
N ARG A 154 -32.06 9.83 -3.61
CA ARG A 154 -32.24 8.42 -3.23
C ARG A 154 -33.31 7.71 -4.06
N ALA A 155 -34.38 8.40 -4.42
CA ALA A 155 -35.44 7.86 -5.28
C ALA A 155 -34.93 7.60 -6.70
N TRP A 156 -34.10 8.50 -7.24
CA TRP A 156 -33.51 8.36 -8.57
C TRP A 156 -32.52 7.19 -8.65
N ASP A 157 -31.67 7.02 -7.65
CA ASP A 157 -30.72 5.90 -7.60
C ASP A 157 -31.42 4.55 -7.37
N ALA A 158 -32.49 4.52 -6.59
CA ALA A 158 -33.29 3.32 -6.39
C ALA A 158 -33.96 2.85 -7.71
N LEU A 159 -34.42 3.79 -8.53
CA LEU A 159 -34.99 3.50 -9.85
C LEU A 159 -33.92 2.92 -10.80
N ARG A 160 -32.70 3.48 -10.79
CA ARG A 160 -31.58 2.99 -11.59
C ARG A 160 -31.12 1.58 -11.21
N LEU A 161 -31.15 1.25 -9.91
CA LEU A 161 -30.81 -0.09 -9.44
C LEU A 161 -31.85 -1.15 -9.85
N TRP A 162 -33.10 -0.75 -10.04
CA TRP A 162 -34.19 -1.66 -10.41
C TRP A 162 -34.20 -2.00 -11.91
N ILE A 163 -33.57 -1.17 -12.75
CA ILE A 163 -33.55 -1.33 -14.23
C ILE A 163 -32.29 -2.13 -14.70
N ARG A 164 -31.41 -2.51 -13.77
CA ARG A 164 -30.19 -3.30 -14.06
C ARG A 164 -30.34 -4.75 -13.62
#